data_d42cc882acc7bcda10c160d5a3042f7a
#
_entry.id   d42cc882acc7bcda10c160d5a3042f7a
#
_cell.length_a   1.000
_cell.length_b   1.000
_cell.length_c   1.000
_cell.angle_alpha   90.00
_cell.angle_beta   90.00
_cell.angle_gamma   90.00
#
_symmetry.space_group_name_H-M   'P 1'
#
loop_
_entity.id
_entity.type
_entity.pdbx_description
1 polymer ?
#
loop_
_entity_poly.entity_id
_entity_poly.type
_entity_poly.pdbx_seq_one_letter_code
_entity_poly.pdbx_strand_id
1 'polypeptide(L)'
;MPTFLLAMTIVLGLVGGVSVPGASSVEHQIASSSLQTAEITVGGVPLTVELAYRPADRALGLGSRDGLAPGTGMLFLFEGPAPRSFWMRGMQFCIDIIWIENGVIQGAAESVCPAPPGTADADLPSYHSPVPATYVLEVPAGWLDAFGLGAGTPVEGLPSLVAQ
;
A
#
# COMPACT_ATOMS: atom_id res chain seq x y z
N MET A 1 46.82 70.62 17.91
CA MET A 1 48.02 69.79 17.92
C MET A 1 47.72 68.66 17.00
N PRO A 2 48.51 68.42 15.97
CA PRO A 2 47.98 68.01 14.65
C PRO A 2 47.65 66.51 14.50
N THR A 3 46.59 66.32 13.84
CA THR A 3 46.00 65.09 13.31
C THR A 3 46.84 64.57 12.15
N PHE A 4 47.32 63.36 12.19
CA PHE A 4 47.89 62.69 10.99
C PHE A 4 46.85 61.74 10.38
N LEU A 5 46.42 62.14 9.20
CA LEU A 5 45.60 61.28 8.30
C LEU A 5 46.53 60.32 7.57
N LEU A 6 46.33 59.03 7.76
CA LEU A 6 47.01 58.02 6.95
C LEU A 6 46.00 57.46 5.92
N ALA A 7 46.20 57.84 4.68
CA ALA A 7 45.42 57.33 3.56
C ALA A 7 45.92 55.91 3.21
N MET A 8 45.04 54.93 3.36
CA MET A 8 45.31 53.53 2.95
C MET A 8 44.66 53.28 1.60
N THR A 9 45.53 53.13 0.59
CA THR A 9 45.11 52.82 -0.79
C THR A 9 44.68 51.36 -0.90
N ILE A 10 43.42 51.10 -1.20
CA ILE A 10 42.90 49.77 -1.45
C ILE A 10 43.12 49.42 -2.90
N VAL A 11 44.01 48.40 -3.16
CA VAL A 11 44.17 47.83 -4.47
C VAL A 11 43.04 46.85 -4.72
N LEU A 12 42.22 47.17 -5.71
CA LEU A 12 41.10 46.31 -6.15
C LEU A 12 41.66 45.20 -7.02
N GLY A 13 41.85 44.03 -6.42
CA GLY A 13 42.21 42.80 -7.15
C GLY A 13 40.96 42.18 -7.80
N LEU A 14 40.94 42.20 -9.12
CA LEU A 14 39.91 41.54 -9.93
C LEU A 14 40.19 40.03 -9.89
N VAL A 15 39.43 39.30 -9.04
CA VAL A 15 39.46 37.84 -9.07
C VAL A 15 38.37 37.37 -10.03
N GLY A 16 38.79 36.87 -11.20
CA GLY A 16 37.94 36.27 -12.20
C GLY A 16 37.22 35.05 -11.65
N GLY A 17 35.91 35.18 -11.48
CA GLY A 17 35.07 34.05 -11.10
C GLY A 17 34.98 33.03 -12.22
N VAL A 18 35.57 31.85 -12.04
CA VAL A 18 35.30 30.69 -12.87
C VAL A 18 33.92 30.16 -12.47
N SER A 19 32.92 30.44 -13.29
CA SER A 19 31.62 29.80 -13.19
C SER A 19 31.76 28.31 -13.54
N VAL A 20 31.64 27.46 -12.54
CA VAL A 20 31.47 26.02 -12.74
C VAL A 20 30.01 25.79 -13.13
N PRO A 21 29.71 25.27 -14.34
CA PRO A 21 28.31 24.97 -14.68
C PRO A 21 27.83 23.80 -13.83
N GLY A 22 26.74 24.08 -13.11
CA GLY A 22 25.74 23.22 -12.50
C GLY A 22 26.04 21.74 -12.34
N ALA A 23 26.37 21.36 -11.11
CA ALA A 23 25.99 20.05 -10.65
C ALA A 23 24.45 20.07 -10.55
N SER A 24 23.79 19.56 -11.58
CA SER A 24 22.38 19.17 -11.49
C SER A 24 22.29 18.14 -10.37
N SER A 25 21.82 18.58 -9.23
CA SER A 25 21.30 17.69 -8.20
C SER A 25 20.20 16.87 -8.84
N VAL A 26 20.53 15.66 -9.26
CA VAL A 26 19.53 14.64 -9.55
C VAL A 26 18.93 14.31 -8.18
N GLU A 27 17.95 15.13 -7.75
CA GLU A 27 17.04 14.71 -6.72
C GLU A 27 16.38 13.46 -7.27
N HIS A 28 16.85 12.34 -6.76
CA HIS A 28 16.19 11.06 -6.91
C HIS A 28 14.86 11.22 -6.16
N GLN A 29 13.85 11.76 -6.87
CA GLN A 29 12.47 11.66 -6.43
C GLN A 29 12.18 10.18 -6.38
N ILE A 30 12.34 9.61 -5.19
CA ILE A 30 11.67 8.38 -4.82
C ILE A 30 10.20 8.77 -4.85
N ALA A 31 9.58 8.62 -6.02
CA ALA A 31 8.14 8.64 -6.13
C ALA A 31 7.66 7.49 -5.23
N SER A 32 7.20 7.82 -4.04
CA SER A 32 6.29 6.96 -3.29
C SER A 32 5.10 6.76 -4.24
N SER A 33 5.11 5.68 -5.01
CA SER A 33 3.97 5.30 -5.81
C SER A 33 2.90 4.85 -4.83
N SER A 34 2.10 5.79 -4.35
CA SER A 34 0.88 5.47 -3.64
C SER A 34 0.05 4.58 -4.57
N LEU A 35 -0.47 3.48 -4.04
CA LEU A 35 -1.38 2.63 -4.79
C LEU A 35 -2.60 3.45 -5.21
N GLN A 36 -3.17 3.12 -6.36
CA GLN A 36 -4.46 3.68 -6.75
C GLN A 36 -5.53 3.25 -5.75
N THR A 37 -6.53 4.08 -5.55
CA THR A 37 -7.66 3.78 -4.67
C THR A 37 -8.97 3.70 -5.45
N ALA A 38 -9.92 2.95 -4.91
CA ALA A 38 -11.29 2.88 -5.40
C ALA A 38 -12.27 2.87 -4.22
N GLU A 39 -13.49 3.34 -4.48
CA GLU A 39 -14.60 3.18 -3.55
C GLU A 39 -15.39 1.95 -3.97
N ILE A 40 -15.63 1.04 -3.02
CA ILE A 40 -16.49 -0.13 -3.19
C ILE A 40 -17.54 -0.15 -2.08
N THR A 41 -18.57 -0.96 -2.27
CA THR A 41 -19.60 -1.17 -1.24
C THR A 41 -19.77 -2.66 -0.98
N VAL A 42 -19.68 -3.07 0.27
CA VAL A 42 -19.82 -4.48 0.69
C VAL A 42 -21.04 -4.60 1.58
N GLY A 43 -22.11 -5.24 1.10
CA GLY A 43 -23.35 -5.36 1.84
C GLY A 43 -23.96 -4.01 2.26
N GLY A 44 -23.79 -2.96 1.46
CA GLY A 44 -24.23 -1.60 1.79
C GLY A 44 -23.24 -0.79 2.62
N VAL A 45 -22.12 -1.36 3.08
CA VAL A 45 -21.06 -0.65 3.83
C VAL A 45 -20.02 -0.08 2.86
N PRO A 46 -19.83 1.25 2.80
CA PRO A 46 -18.83 1.86 1.93
C PRO A 46 -17.41 1.61 2.47
N LEU A 47 -16.47 1.38 1.56
CA LEU A 47 -15.08 1.09 1.86
C LEU A 47 -14.16 1.70 0.80
N THR A 48 -13.16 2.48 1.23
CA THR A 48 -12.07 2.94 0.37
C THR A 48 -10.98 1.89 0.31
N VAL A 49 -10.65 1.37 -0.86
CA VAL A 49 -9.65 0.32 -1.01
C VAL A 49 -8.46 0.77 -1.85
N GLU A 50 -7.27 0.40 -1.41
CA GLU A 50 -6.06 0.47 -2.24
C GLU A 50 -6.03 -0.71 -3.19
N LEU A 51 -5.62 -0.49 -4.44
CA LEU A 51 -5.65 -1.50 -5.51
C LEU A 51 -4.30 -2.17 -5.69
N ALA A 52 -4.20 -3.44 -5.32
CA ALA A 52 -3.03 -4.29 -5.56
C ALA A 52 -3.25 -5.13 -6.82
N TYR A 53 -2.89 -4.62 -7.99
CA TYR A 53 -3.07 -5.31 -9.28
C TYR A 53 -1.76 -5.69 -9.96
N ARG A 54 -0.64 -4.99 -9.67
CA ARG A 54 0.68 -5.37 -10.20
C ARG A 54 1.26 -6.53 -9.36
N PRO A 55 2.05 -7.42 -9.95
CA PRO A 55 2.67 -8.52 -9.20
C PRO A 55 3.45 -8.08 -7.96
N ALA A 56 4.19 -6.97 -8.05
CA ALA A 56 4.95 -6.42 -6.93
C ALA A 56 4.03 -5.93 -5.80
N ASP A 57 2.92 -5.24 -6.12
CA ASP A 57 1.96 -4.75 -5.14
C ASP A 57 1.26 -5.91 -4.43
N ARG A 58 0.85 -6.95 -5.18
CA ARG A 58 0.27 -8.16 -4.60
C ARG A 58 1.25 -8.93 -3.71
N ALA A 59 2.55 -8.95 -4.09
CA ALA A 59 3.57 -9.62 -3.28
C ALA A 59 3.87 -8.88 -1.97
N LEU A 60 3.79 -7.54 -1.96
CA LEU A 60 3.98 -6.71 -0.78
C LEU A 60 2.73 -6.73 0.12
N GLY A 61 1.53 -6.56 -0.48
CA GLY A 61 0.27 -6.47 0.25
C GLY A 61 0.30 -5.41 1.35
N LEU A 62 -0.24 -5.76 2.50
CA LEU A 62 -0.22 -4.95 3.73
C LEU A 62 1.03 -5.16 4.58
N GLY A 63 2.00 -5.94 4.10
CA GLY A 63 3.25 -6.19 4.82
C GLY A 63 4.00 -4.92 5.19
N SER A 64 4.62 -4.93 6.37
CA SER A 64 5.40 -3.80 6.93
C SER A 64 4.58 -2.54 7.27
N ARG A 65 3.26 -2.60 7.28
CA ARG A 65 2.38 -1.52 7.74
C ARG A 65 2.04 -1.73 9.21
N ASP A 66 1.80 -0.62 9.91
CA ASP A 66 1.40 -0.64 11.33
C ASP A 66 -0.10 -0.90 11.52
N GLY A 67 -0.91 -0.74 10.46
CA GLY A 67 -2.36 -0.95 10.49
C GLY A 67 -3.08 -0.45 9.25
N LEU A 68 -4.40 -0.54 9.28
CA LEU A 68 -5.33 0.09 8.34
C LEU A 68 -6.20 1.11 9.08
N ALA A 69 -6.47 2.24 8.43
CA ALA A 69 -7.42 3.22 8.95
C ALA A 69 -8.86 2.63 8.92
N PRO A 70 -9.75 3.04 9.85
CA PRO A 70 -11.16 2.66 9.77
C PRO A 70 -11.78 3.04 8.43
N GLY A 71 -12.60 2.14 7.85
CA GLY A 71 -13.22 2.35 6.55
C GLY A 71 -12.29 2.20 5.35
N THR A 72 -11.09 1.63 5.55
CA THR A 72 -10.16 1.34 4.47
C THR A 72 -9.80 -0.14 4.38
N GLY A 73 -9.32 -0.56 3.21
CA GLY A 73 -8.86 -1.93 2.95
C GLY A 73 -7.87 -1.99 1.79
N MET A 74 -7.45 -3.20 1.45
CA MET A 74 -6.68 -3.47 0.22
C MET A 74 -7.41 -4.49 -0.63
N LEU A 75 -7.64 -4.15 -1.89
CA LEU A 75 -8.27 -5.02 -2.88
C LEU A 75 -7.21 -5.54 -3.85
N PHE A 76 -7.03 -6.85 -3.84
CA PHE A 76 -6.17 -7.57 -4.77
C PHE A 76 -6.98 -7.95 -5.99
N LEU A 77 -6.52 -7.52 -7.16
CA LEU A 77 -7.17 -7.78 -8.44
C LEU A 77 -6.37 -8.81 -9.24
N PHE A 78 -7.07 -9.74 -9.83
CA PHE A 78 -6.49 -10.77 -10.69
C PHE A 78 -7.20 -10.80 -12.05
N GLU A 79 -6.54 -11.34 -13.08
CA GLU A 79 -7.06 -11.37 -14.45
C GLU A 79 -8.31 -12.25 -14.61
N GLY A 80 -8.53 -13.19 -13.69
CA GLY A 80 -9.68 -14.08 -13.69
C GLY A 80 -9.71 -14.99 -12.49
N PRO A 81 -10.77 -15.82 -12.37
CA PRO A 81 -10.94 -16.70 -11.24
C PRO A 81 -9.88 -17.81 -11.22
N ALA A 82 -9.23 -17.97 -10.06
CA ALA A 82 -8.32 -19.09 -9.79
C ALA A 82 -8.30 -19.37 -8.27
N PRO A 83 -7.85 -20.55 -7.84
CA PRO A 83 -7.56 -20.79 -6.43
C PRO A 83 -6.57 -19.75 -5.92
N ARG A 84 -6.90 -19.09 -4.80
CA ARG A 84 -6.04 -18.06 -4.18
C ARG A 84 -5.51 -18.56 -2.85
N SER A 85 -4.25 -18.22 -2.59
CA SER A 85 -3.59 -18.51 -1.33
C SER A 85 -2.93 -17.24 -0.81
N PHE A 86 -3.18 -16.93 0.46
CA PHE A 86 -2.66 -15.76 1.15
C PHE A 86 -1.96 -16.18 2.44
N TRP A 87 -1.04 -15.38 2.90
CA TRP A 87 -0.26 -15.61 4.12
C TRP A 87 -0.01 -14.28 4.85
N MET A 88 0.37 -14.35 6.11
CA MET A 88 0.61 -13.18 6.97
C MET A 88 2.07 -12.73 6.99
N ARG A 89 2.79 -12.89 5.88
CA ARG A 89 4.20 -12.54 5.78
C ARG A 89 4.42 -11.04 5.97
N GLY A 90 5.28 -10.69 6.94
CA GLY A 90 5.60 -9.29 7.22
C GLY A 90 4.46 -8.46 7.83
N MET A 91 3.34 -9.08 8.16
CA MET A 91 2.19 -8.43 8.79
C MET A 91 2.48 -8.09 10.25
N GLN A 92 1.93 -6.97 10.73
CA GLN A 92 2.08 -6.47 12.09
C GLN A 92 0.75 -6.37 12.84
N PHE A 93 -0.37 -6.60 12.18
CA PHE A 93 -1.73 -6.53 12.74
C PHE A 93 -2.62 -7.62 12.14
N CYS A 94 -3.74 -7.90 12.83
CA CYS A 94 -4.71 -8.89 12.39
C CYS A 94 -5.66 -8.31 11.34
N ILE A 95 -6.12 -9.16 10.41
CA ILE A 95 -7.02 -8.80 9.31
C ILE A 95 -8.10 -9.86 9.11
N ASP A 96 -9.16 -9.50 8.39
CA ASP A 96 -10.04 -10.44 7.70
C ASP A 96 -9.61 -10.51 6.22
N ILE A 97 -9.48 -11.73 5.68
CA ILE A 97 -9.17 -12.02 4.27
C ILE A 97 -10.44 -12.54 3.61
N ILE A 98 -10.96 -11.82 2.61
CA ILE A 98 -12.28 -12.05 2.02
C ILE A 98 -12.13 -12.40 0.53
N TRP A 99 -12.61 -13.55 0.11
CA TRP A 99 -12.60 -13.97 -1.28
C TRP A 99 -13.88 -13.60 -1.99
N ILE A 100 -13.76 -12.93 -3.14
CA ILE A 100 -14.88 -12.38 -3.91
C ILE A 100 -14.83 -12.93 -5.35
N GLU A 101 -15.98 -13.42 -5.81
CA GLU A 101 -16.19 -13.85 -7.18
C GLU A 101 -17.61 -13.47 -7.61
N ASN A 102 -17.77 -13.03 -8.87
CA ASN A 102 -19.03 -12.58 -9.44
C ASN A 102 -19.76 -11.51 -8.62
N GLY A 103 -18.98 -10.59 -7.98
CA GLY A 103 -19.57 -9.53 -7.16
C GLY A 103 -20.17 -10.00 -5.84
N VAL A 104 -19.79 -11.18 -5.34
CA VAL A 104 -20.33 -11.75 -4.10
C VAL A 104 -19.21 -12.34 -3.25
N ILE A 105 -19.25 -12.15 -1.94
CA ILE A 105 -18.36 -12.83 -0.99
C ILE A 105 -18.61 -14.35 -1.09
N GLN A 106 -17.54 -15.09 -1.34
CA GLN A 106 -17.56 -16.55 -1.41
C GLN A 106 -17.16 -17.21 -0.10
N GLY A 107 -16.43 -16.49 0.74
CA GLY A 107 -15.96 -16.90 2.05
C GLY A 107 -14.87 -15.97 2.57
N ALA A 108 -14.44 -16.21 3.80
CA ALA A 108 -13.40 -15.42 4.44
C ALA A 108 -12.55 -16.27 5.40
N ALA A 109 -11.34 -15.79 5.68
CA ALA A 109 -10.58 -16.15 6.86
C ALA A 109 -10.60 -14.93 7.80
N GLU A 110 -11.28 -15.07 8.91
CA GLU A 110 -11.55 -13.97 9.84
C GLU A 110 -10.54 -13.90 10.96
N SER A 111 -10.23 -12.69 11.40
CA SER A 111 -9.34 -12.41 12.53
C SER A 111 -7.98 -13.12 12.45
N VAL A 112 -7.43 -13.15 11.24
CA VAL A 112 -6.12 -13.76 10.97
C VAL A 112 -5.03 -12.84 11.49
N CYS A 113 -4.20 -13.37 12.39
CA CYS A 113 -3.15 -12.58 13.05
C CYS A 113 -1.75 -12.98 12.58
N PRO A 114 -0.75 -12.08 12.73
CA PRO A 114 0.64 -12.39 12.47
C PRO A 114 1.10 -13.60 13.27
N ALA A 115 1.99 -14.40 12.68
CA ALA A 115 2.65 -15.49 13.39
C ALA A 115 3.59 -14.93 14.48
N PRO A 116 3.95 -15.75 15.48
CA PRO A 116 4.91 -15.36 16.52
C PRO A 116 6.23 -14.85 15.91
N PRO A 117 6.90 -13.86 16.55
CA PRO A 117 8.18 -13.37 16.08
C PRO A 117 9.21 -14.51 15.92
N GLY A 118 9.94 -14.50 14.81
CA GLY A 118 10.93 -15.53 14.50
C GLY A 118 10.39 -16.75 13.76
N THR A 119 9.09 -16.81 13.46
CA THR A 119 8.54 -17.85 12.58
C THR A 119 9.15 -17.73 11.18
N ALA A 120 9.72 -18.83 10.67
CA ALA A 120 10.27 -18.84 9.31
C ALA A 120 9.15 -18.75 8.26
N ASP A 121 9.43 -18.13 7.11
CA ASP A 121 8.44 -17.96 6.03
C ASP A 121 7.81 -19.32 5.61
N ALA A 122 8.59 -20.40 5.63
CA ALA A 122 8.14 -21.74 5.27
C ALA A 122 7.11 -22.35 6.27
N ASP A 123 7.07 -21.81 7.49
CA ASP A 123 6.20 -22.29 8.56
C ASP A 123 4.95 -21.40 8.73
N LEU A 124 4.83 -20.34 7.91
CA LEU A 124 3.65 -19.47 7.94
C LEU A 124 2.42 -20.21 7.42
N PRO A 125 1.28 -20.12 8.12
CA PRO A 125 0.03 -20.70 7.64
C PRO A 125 -0.43 -20.01 6.36
N SER A 126 -1.02 -20.80 5.47
CA SER A 126 -1.64 -20.32 4.23
C SER A 126 -3.17 -20.41 4.34
N TYR A 127 -3.82 -19.36 3.87
CA TYR A 127 -5.27 -19.21 3.86
C TYR A 127 -5.75 -19.32 2.41
N HIS A 128 -6.66 -20.24 2.15
CA HIS A 128 -7.05 -20.61 0.78
C HIS A 128 -8.50 -20.20 0.48
N SER A 129 -8.71 -19.72 -0.74
CA SER A 129 -10.07 -19.45 -1.21
C SER A 129 -10.89 -20.75 -1.29
N PRO A 130 -12.16 -20.75 -0.83
CA PRO A 130 -13.03 -21.94 -0.90
C PRO A 130 -13.40 -22.32 -2.34
N VAL A 131 -13.39 -21.33 -3.24
CA VAL A 131 -13.63 -21.48 -4.68
C VAL A 131 -12.63 -20.59 -5.45
N PRO A 132 -12.45 -20.75 -6.77
CA PRO A 132 -11.70 -19.79 -7.58
C PRO A 132 -12.23 -18.37 -7.39
N ALA A 133 -11.33 -17.40 -7.16
CA ALA A 133 -11.67 -16.01 -6.91
C ALA A 133 -10.89 -15.05 -7.82
N THR A 134 -11.60 -14.01 -8.31
CA THR A 134 -11.02 -12.92 -9.10
C THR A 134 -10.51 -11.79 -8.21
N TYR A 135 -11.12 -11.59 -7.03
CA TYR A 135 -10.70 -10.55 -6.09
C TYR A 135 -10.49 -11.14 -4.69
N VAL A 136 -9.55 -10.53 -3.98
CA VAL A 136 -9.37 -10.75 -2.54
C VAL A 136 -9.35 -9.40 -1.86
N LEU A 137 -10.13 -9.23 -0.79
CA LEU A 137 -10.21 -8.01 -0.01
C LEU A 137 -9.64 -8.27 1.38
N GLU A 138 -8.68 -7.46 1.79
CA GLU A 138 -8.15 -7.43 3.15
C GLU A 138 -8.66 -6.19 3.88
N VAL A 139 -9.23 -6.39 5.08
CA VAL A 139 -9.78 -5.35 5.95
C VAL A 139 -9.32 -5.58 7.38
N PRO A 140 -9.45 -4.59 8.31
CA PRO A 140 -9.13 -4.82 9.72
C PRO A 140 -9.88 -6.02 10.29
N ALA A 141 -9.22 -6.79 11.17
CA ALA A 141 -9.82 -7.97 11.80
C ALA A 141 -11.13 -7.63 12.52
N GLY A 142 -12.11 -8.53 12.39
CA GLY A 142 -13.44 -8.36 12.98
C GLY A 142 -14.36 -7.41 12.21
N TRP A 143 -13.93 -6.93 11.04
CA TRP A 143 -14.76 -6.05 10.21
C TRP A 143 -16.03 -6.75 9.72
N LEU A 144 -15.90 -7.99 9.26
CA LEU A 144 -17.06 -8.78 8.82
C LEU A 144 -18.10 -8.98 9.95
N ASP A 145 -17.63 -9.35 11.13
CA ASP A 145 -18.49 -9.57 12.32
C ASP A 145 -19.18 -8.26 12.76
N ALA A 146 -18.42 -7.15 12.78
CA ALA A 146 -18.94 -5.85 13.18
C ALA A 146 -20.12 -5.36 12.32
N PHE A 147 -20.17 -5.74 11.04
CA PHE A 147 -21.24 -5.37 10.11
C PHE A 147 -22.20 -6.52 9.78
N GLY A 148 -22.02 -7.70 10.38
CA GLY A 148 -22.86 -8.87 10.13
C GLY A 148 -22.76 -9.38 8.69
N LEU A 149 -21.58 -9.29 8.07
CA LEU A 149 -21.34 -9.65 6.67
C LEU A 149 -20.69 -11.04 6.59
N GLY A 150 -20.84 -11.70 5.43
CA GLY A 150 -20.28 -13.03 5.22
C GLY A 150 -20.52 -13.57 3.82
N ALA A 151 -20.37 -14.87 3.62
CA ALA A 151 -20.62 -15.50 2.32
C ALA A 151 -22.05 -15.20 1.83
N GLY A 152 -22.18 -14.86 0.54
CA GLY A 152 -23.42 -14.42 -0.07
C GLY A 152 -23.63 -12.90 -0.05
N THR A 153 -22.83 -12.13 0.70
CA THR A 153 -22.93 -10.67 0.71
C THR A 153 -22.50 -10.08 -0.64
N PRO A 154 -23.31 -9.16 -1.24
CA PRO A 154 -22.94 -8.50 -2.50
C PRO A 154 -21.82 -7.49 -2.30
N VAL A 155 -20.95 -7.36 -3.31
CA VAL A 155 -19.86 -6.38 -3.40
C VAL A 155 -20.04 -5.59 -4.68
N GLU A 156 -20.21 -4.29 -4.57
CA GLU A 156 -20.47 -3.37 -5.67
C GLU A 156 -19.28 -2.43 -5.88
N GLY A 157 -19.15 -1.86 -7.08
CA GLY A 157 -18.07 -0.92 -7.40
C GLY A 157 -16.71 -1.58 -7.65
N LEU A 158 -16.64 -2.90 -7.79
CA LEU A 158 -15.39 -3.61 -8.06
C LEU A 158 -14.75 -3.13 -9.38
N PRO A 159 -13.50 -2.64 -9.37
CA PRO A 159 -12.82 -2.22 -10.58
C PRO A 159 -12.45 -3.43 -11.44
N SER A 160 -12.48 -3.25 -12.76
CA SER A 160 -12.00 -4.26 -13.72
C SER A 160 -10.54 -3.99 -14.07
N LEU A 161 -9.74 -5.04 -14.22
CA LEU A 161 -8.47 -4.95 -14.92
C LEU A 161 -8.80 -4.77 -16.41
N VAL A 162 -8.87 -3.51 -16.88
CA VAL A 162 -8.93 -3.25 -18.31
C VAL A 162 -7.54 -3.54 -18.85
N ALA A 163 -7.44 -4.49 -19.81
CA ALA A 163 -6.20 -4.71 -20.55
C ALA A 163 -5.78 -3.38 -21.22
N GLN A 164 -4.67 -2.80 -20.76
CA GLN A 164 -4.03 -1.65 -21.39
C GLN A 164 -3.11 -2.13 -22.51
#